data_94861e6c6f1bd9c35976f5ef02936e71
#
_entry.id   94861e6c6f1bd9c35976f5ef02936e71
#
_cell.length_a   1.000
_cell.length_b   1.000
_cell.length_c   1.000
_cell.angle_alpha   90.00
_cell.angle_beta   90.00
_cell.angle_gamma   90.00
#
_symmetry.space_group_name_H-M   'P 1'
#
loop_
_entity.id
_entity.type
_entity.pdbx_description
1 polymer ?
#
loop_
_entity_poly.entity_id
_entity_poly.type
_entity_poly.pdbx_seq_one_letter_code
_entity_poly.pdbx_strand_id
1 'polypeptide(L)'
;MPSDYHKHFHLRLLNRANRVTLSASKDGKSWKELATDIDVSGLHHNNYGGFYALRPALLSTGKGRTTFRNFTYRDATPQEKDMAAYLMVFHQDEDHCLHAAISRDGYTFTALNDGKPIIAGDTIADQKGIRDPHIYRGPDGGFYLAMTDLHIYAQRDGYRDTEWERDGKAY
;
A
#
# COMPACT_ATOMS: atom_id res chain seq x y z
N MET A 1 -27.29 -0.31 -14.61
CA MET A 1 -26.64 -1.03 -15.72
C MET A 1 -27.45 -0.79 -16.97
N PRO A 2 -26.79 -0.50 -18.11
CA PRO A 2 -27.50 -0.46 -19.39
C PRO A 2 -28.17 -1.81 -19.67
N SER A 3 -29.35 -1.80 -20.26
CA SER A 3 -30.20 -2.97 -20.51
C SER A 3 -29.54 -4.11 -21.33
N ASP A 4 -28.40 -3.84 -21.95
CA ASP A 4 -27.72 -4.74 -22.87
C ASP A 4 -26.75 -5.72 -22.20
N TYR A 5 -26.60 -5.70 -20.88
CA TYR A 5 -25.63 -6.53 -20.13
C TYR A 5 -26.33 -7.61 -19.28
N HIS A 6 -27.16 -8.44 -19.90
CA HIS A 6 -28.10 -9.29 -19.17
C HIS A 6 -27.58 -10.61 -18.61
N LYS A 7 -26.43 -11.14 -19.07
CA LYS A 7 -25.98 -12.46 -18.61
C LYS A 7 -24.49 -12.55 -18.24
N HIS A 8 -23.63 -12.09 -19.13
CA HIS A 8 -22.18 -12.11 -18.93
C HIS A 8 -21.60 -10.81 -19.42
N PHE A 9 -20.75 -10.22 -18.63
CA PHE A 9 -20.00 -9.02 -19.01
C PHE A 9 -18.72 -8.90 -18.16
N HIS A 10 -17.78 -8.14 -18.66
CA HIS A 10 -16.55 -7.81 -17.97
C HIS A 10 -16.67 -6.44 -17.34
N LEU A 11 -16.12 -6.28 -16.15
CA LEU A 11 -15.97 -5.00 -15.47
C LEU A 11 -14.50 -4.63 -15.38
N ARG A 12 -14.20 -3.35 -15.52
CA ARG A 12 -12.88 -2.81 -15.30
C ARG A 12 -12.99 -1.53 -14.49
N LEU A 13 -12.23 -1.47 -13.40
CA LEU A 13 -11.97 -0.27 -12.63
C LEU A 13 -10.53 0.16 -12.92
N LEU A 14 -10.34 1.40 -13.33
CA LEU A 14 -9.03 2.01 -13.52
C LEU A 14 -8.92 3.20 -12.58
N ASN A 15 -7.91 3.19 -11.72
CA ASN A 15 -7.57 4.35 -10.89
C ASN A 15 -6.24 4.93 -11.39
N ARG A 16 -6.23 6.21 -11.74
CA ARG A 16 -5.04 6.98 -12.09
C ARG A 16 -5.01 8.26 -11.28
N ALA A 17 -3.99 8.44 -10.46
CA ALA A 17 -3.82 9.64 -9.63
C ALA A 17 -5.12 10.01 -8.87
N ASN A 18 -5.74 9.03 -8.22
CA ASN A 18 -7.02 9.17 -7.47
C ASN A 18 -8.23 9.59 -8.32
N ARG A 19 -8.16 9.41 -9.63
CA ARG A 19 -9.30 9.54 -10.56
C ARG A 19 -9.70 8.17 -11.07
N VAL A 20 -10.92 7.77 -10.81
CA VAL A 20 -11.43 6.43 -11.13
C VAL A 20 -12.33 6.46 -12.36
N THR A 21 -12.10 5.53 -13.26
CA THR A 21 -12.97 5.21 -14.39
C THR A 21 -13.52 3.80 -14.24
N LEU A 22 -14.83 3.66 -14.38
CA LEU A 22 -15.52 2.37 -14.45
C LEU A 22 -15.92 2.08 -15.89
N SER A 23 -15.63 0.87 -16.35
CA SER A 23 -15.98 0.43 -17.70
C SER A 23 -16.59 -0.96 -17.68
N ALA A 24 -17.42 -1.24 -18.66
CA ALA A 24 -17.96 -2.58 -18.93
C ALA A 24 -17.72 -3.00 -20.38
N SER A 25 -17.61 -4.31 -20.59
CA SER A 25 -17.46 -4.91 -21.91
C SER A 25 -18.25 -6.20 -22.02
N LYS A 26 -18.80 -6.50 -23.19
CA LYS A 26 -19.47 -7.78 -23.51
C LYS A 26 -18.47 -8.87 -23.91
N ASP A 27 -17.37 -8.49 -24.53
CA ASP A 27 -16.40 -9.38 -25.17
C ASP A 27 -14.99 -9.32 -24.55
N GLY A 28 -14.78 -8.45 -23.56
CA GLY A 28 -13.48 -8.20 -22.96
C GLY A 28 -12.51 -7.40 -23.81
N LYS A 29 -12.92 -6.98 -25.01
CA LYS A 29 -12.09 -6.23 -25.98
C LYS A 29 -12.59 -4.81 -26.18
N SER A 30 -13.89 -4.64 -26.44
CA SER A 30 -14.54 -3.35 -26.65
C SER A 30 -15.13 -2.86 -25.32
N TRP A 31 -14.65 -1.73 -24.82
CA TRP A 31 -15.01 -1.21 -23.51
C TRP A 31 -15.86 0.03 -23.61
N LYS A 32 -16.97 0.06 -22.89
CA LYS A 32 -17.82 1.22 -22.70
C LYS A 32 -17.60 1.78 -21.31
N GLU A 33 -17.30 3.06 -21.22
CA GLU A 33 -17.19 3.76 -19.96
C GLU A 33 -18.58 3.98 -19.36
N LEU A 34 -18.75 3.60 -18.11
CA LEU A 34 -19.99 3.75 -17.34
C LEU A 34 -19.96 5.00 -16.46
N ALA A 35 -18.79 5.30 -15.92
CA ALA A 35 -18.51 6.49 -15.14
C ALA A 35 -17.02 6.84 -15.27
N THR A 36 -16.72 8.12 -15.37
CA THR A 36 -15.36 8.65 -15.55
C THR A 36 -15.10 9.75 -14.54
N ASP A 37 -13.83 10.00 -14.30
CA ASP A 37 -13.34 11.12 -13.49
C ASP A 37 -13.92 11.17 -12.06
N ILE A 38 -14.20 10.00 -11.47
CA ILE A 38 -14.65 9.92 -10.08
C ILE A 38 -13.48 10.25 -9.19
N ASP A 39 -13.55 11.35 -8.44
CA ASP A 39 -12.54 11.76 -7.49
C ASP A 39 -12.59 10.90 -6.22
N VAL A 40 -11.52 10.18 -5.95
CA VAL A 40 -11.35 9.38 -4.73
C VAL A 40 -10.19 9.89 -3.87
N SER A 41 -9.63 11.05 -4.17
CA SER A 41 -8.50 11.63 -3.46
C SER A 41 -8.79 11.90 -1.98
N GLY A 42 -10.05 12.17 -1.63
CA GLY A 42 -10.48 12.38 -0.25
C GLY A 42 -10.81 11.10 0.53
N LEU A 43 -10.76 9.91 -0.10
CA LEU A 43 -11.15 8.66 0.54
C LEU A 43 -9.97 8.00 1.27
N HIS A 44 -9.47 8.64 2.31
CA HIS A 44 -8.35 8.15 3.12
C HIS A 44 -8.52 8.54 4.61
N HIS A 45 -7.70 7.95 5.47
CA HIS A 45 -7.82 8.08 6.93
C HIS A 45 -7.69 9.52 7.45
N ASN A 46 -6.90 10.38 6.81
CA ASN A 46 -6.76 11.77 7.26
C ASN A 46 -8.06 12.59 7.18
N ASN A 47 -8.97 12.22 6.27
CA ASN A 47 -10.26 12.89 6.14
C ASN A 47 -11.34 12.35 7.07
N TYR A 48 -11.30 11.04 7.37
CA TYR A 48 -12.39 10.38 8.08
C TYR A 48 -12.02 9.91 9.49
N GLY A 49 -10.75 10.03 9.88
CA GLY A 49 -10.22 9.46 11.12
C GLY A 49 -10.13 7.93 11.07
N GLY A 50 -9.34 7.31 11.94
CA GLY A 50 -9.10 5.87 11.94
C GLY A 50 -8.25 5.40 10.76
N PHE A 51 -8.05 4.09 10.64
CA PHE A 51 -7.24 3.48 9.58
C PHE A 51 -8.12 3.07 8.40
N TYR A 52 -8.27 3.94 7.42
CA TYR A 52 -8.99 3.65 6.18
C TYR A 52 -8.04 3.50 5.01
N ALA A 53 -8.28 2.45 4.22
CA ALA A 53 -7.63 2.24 2.94
C ALA A 53 -8.69 2.10 1.85
N LEU A 54 -8.48 2.74 0.70
CA LEU A 54 -9.33 2.56 -0.47
C LEU A 54 -9.13 1.13 -1.01
N ARG A 55 -10.22 0.37 -1.03
CA ARG A 55 -10.22 -1.01 -1.53
C ARG A 55 -11.29 -1.18 -2.61
N PRO A 56 -10.97 -1.82 -3.74
CA PRO A 56 -11.99 -2.21 -4.69
C PRO A 56 -12.89 -3.28 -4.07
N ALA A 57 -14.20 -3.14 -4.26
CA ALA A 57 -15.17 -4.12 -3.81
C ALA A 57 -16.14 -4.48 -4.96
N LEU A 58 -16.55 -5.74 -5.01
CA LEU A 58 -17.58 -6.23 -5.90
C LEU A 58 -18.84 -6.48 -5.08
N LEU A 59 -19.91 -5.77 -5.40
CA LEU A 59 -21.18 -5.86 -4.71
C LEU A 59 -22.31 -6.19 -5.70
N SER A 60 -23.17 -7.12 -5.34
CA SER A 60 -24.41 -7.40 -6.04
C SER A 60 -25.59 -7.20 -5.10
N THR A 61 -26.61 -6.46 -5.56
CA THR A 61 -27.82 -6.18 -4.80
C THR A 61 -29.06 -6.62 -5.57
N GLY A 62 -30.18 -6.82 -4.87
CA GLY A 62 -31.44 -7.25 -5.46
C GLY A 62 -31.72 -8.74 -5.28
N LYS A 63 -32.75 -9.22 -6.00
CA LYS A 63 -33.13 -10.64 -5.98
C LYS A 63 -32.35 -11.39 -7.06
N GLY A 64 -31.61 -12.39 -6.68
CA GLY A 64 -30.84 -13.23 -7.62
C GLY A 64 -29.46 -13.58 -7.10
N ARG A 65 -28.69 -14.30 -7.93
CA ARG A 65 -27.31 -14.70 -7.66
C ARG A 65 -26.40 -14.13 -8.73
N THR A 66 -25.34 -13.47 -8.31
CA THR A 66 -24.26 -12.99 -9.18
C THR A 66 -22.97 -13.76 -8.86
N THR A 67 -22.28 -14.21 -9.87
CA THR A 67 -20.99 -14.88 -9.72
C THR A 67 -19.92 -14.02 -10.38
N PHE A 68 -18.90 -13.66 -9.62
CA PHE A 68 -17.71 -12.99 -10.12
C PHE A 68 -16.62 -14.03 -10.35
N ARG A 69 -15.92 -13.94 -11.49
CA ARG A 69 -14.86 -14.88 -11.88
C ARG A 69 -13.69 -14.11 -12.49
N ASN A 70 -12.51 -14.75 -12.49
CA ASN A 70 -11.31 -14.24 -13.16
C ASN A 70 -10.94 -12.83 -12.70
N PHE A 71 -10.95 -12.61 -11.38
CA PHE A 71 -10.46 -11.35 -10.82
C PHE A 71 -8.97 -11.21 -11.13
N THR A 72 -8.59 -10.07 -11.70
CA THR A 72 -7.20 -9.71 -11.94
C THR A 72 -6.95 -8.30 -11.40
N TYR A 73 -5.80 -8.12 -10.81
CA TYR A 73 -5.30 -6.82 -10.38
C TYR A 73 -3.93 -6.59 -11.01
N ARG A 74 -3.68 -5.38 -11.48
CA ARG A 74 -2.38 -5.00 -12.01
C ARG A 74 -2.20 -3.51 -11.86
N ASP A 75 -0.96 -3.09 -11.73
CA ASP A 75 -0.61 -1.68 -11.76
C ASP A 75 -0.95 -1.09 -13.14
N ALA A 76 -1.56 0.10 -13.14
CA ALA A 76 -1.85 0.86 -14.34
C ALA A 76 -0.69 1.77 -14.76
N THR A 77 0.29 2.00 -13.89
CA THR A 77 1.53 2.67 -14.25
C THR A 77 2.33 1.77 -15.19
N PRO A 78 2.93 2.33 -16.25
CA PRO A 78 3.91 1.57 -17.03
C PRO A 78 5.01 1.13 -16.07
N GLN A 79 5.17 -0.19 -15.90
CA GLN A 79 6.35 -0.69 -15.22
C GLN A 79 7.56 -0.28 -16.05
N GLU A 80 8.56 0.29 -15.41
CA GLU A 80 9.84 0.53 -16.07
C GLU A 80 10.33 -0.82 -16.59
N LYS A 81 10.61 -0.89 -17.89
CA LYS A 81 11.03 -2.14 -18.56
C LYS A 81 12.31 -2.75 -17.96
N ASP A 82 13.01 -1.96 -17.16
CA ASP A 82 14.30 -2.30 -16.55
C ASP A 82 14.23 -2.45 -15.03
N MET A 83 13.06 -2.77 -14.47
CA MET A 83 12.94 -3.03 -13.03
C MET A 83 13.69 -4.31 -12.67
N ALA A 84 14.82 -4.17 -11.95
CA ALA A 84 15.68 -5.28 -11.58
C ALA A 84 15.13 -6.07 -10.38
N ALA A 85 14.43 -5.40 -9.45
CA ALA A 85 13.94 -5.99 -8.22
C ALA A 85 12.92 -5.07 -7.51
N TYR A 86 12.20 -5.64 -6.54
CA TYR A 86 11.38 -4.93 -5.57
C TYR A 86 12.17 -4.80 -4.27
N LEU A 87 12.18 -3.61 -3.68
CA LEU A 87 12.75 -3.35 -2.37
C LEU A 87 11.61 -3.14 -1.37
N MET A 88 11.62 -3.90 -0.29
CA MET A 88 10.73 -3.75 0.84
C MET A 88 11.51 -3.23 2.03
N VAL A 89 10.98 -2.25 2.73
CA VAL A 89 11.46 -1.79 4.03
C VAL A 89 10.39 -2.07 5.08
N PHE A 90 10.80 -2.48 6.27
CA PHE A 90 9.88 -2.81 7.35
C PHE A 90 10.56 -2.63 8.71
N HIS A 91 9.77 -2.52 9.76
CA HIS A 91 10.26 -2.60 11.14
C HIS A 91 9.85 -3.94 11.75
N GLN A 92 10.53 -4.32 12.81
CA GLN A 92 10.14 -5.44 13.67
C GLN A 92 9.86 -4.92 15.09
N ASP A 93 8.82 -5.46 15.72
CA ASP A 93 8.45 -5.05 17.09
C ASP A 93 9.45 -5.59 18.14
N GLU A 94 10.23 -6.58 17.78
CA GLU A 94 11.23 -7.20 18.65
C GLU A 94 12.42 -6.29 18.92
N ASP A 95 12.85 -5.51 17.91
CA ASP A 95 14.06 -4.70 18.00
C ASP A 95 13.87 -3.22 17.64
N HIS A 96 12.66 -2.84 17.16
CA HIS A 96 12.33 -1.48 16.74
C HIS A 96 13.34 -0.85 15.77
N CYS A 97 13.85 -1.67 14.86
CA CYS A 97 14.86 -1.29 13.88
C CYS A 97 14.29 -1.30 12.46
N LEU A 98 14.98 -0.61 11.54
CA LEU A 98 14.70 -0.70 10.12
C LEU A 98 15.35 -1.95 9.53
N HIS A 99 14.55 -2.76 8.88
CA HIS A 99 14.96 -3.90 8.08
C HIS A 99 14.63 -3.70 6.61
N ALA A 100 15.29 -4.46 5.75
CA ALA A 100 14.98 -4.47 4.33
C ALA A 100 15.02 -5.88 3.75
N ALA A 101 14.26 -6.07 2.69
CA ALA A 101 14.24 -7.31 1.92
C ALA A 101 14.10 -7.00 0.42
N ILE A 102 14.57 -7.91 -0.41
CA ILE A 102 14.55 -7.79 -1.86
C ILE A 102 13.79 -8.96 -2.48
N SER A 103 13.06 -8.68 -3.56
CA SER A 103 12.34 -9.68 -4.34
C SER A 103 12.52 -9.43 -5.83
N ARG A 104 12.55 -10.49 -6.64
CA ARG A 104 12.54 -10.39 -8.09
C ARG A 104 11.15 -10.60 -8.70
N ASP A 105 10.25 -11.20 -7.95
CA ASP A 105 8.88 -11.55 -8.39
C ASP A 105 7.78 -10.77 -7.67
N GLY A 106 8.12 -10.00 -6.62
CA GLY A 106 7.19 -9.24 -5.79
C GLY A 106 6.41 -10.11 -4.78
N TYR A 107 6.66 -11.41 -4.71
CA TYR A 107 5.96 -12.35 -3.82
C TYR A 107 6.90 -13.00 -2.80
N THR A 108 8.10 -13.36 -3.22
CA THR A 108 9.10 -14.00 -2.37
C THR A 108 10.20 -13.00 -2.06
N PHE A 109 10.32 -12.63 -0.79
CA PHE A 109 11.30 -11.66 -0.33
C PHE A 109 12.42 -12.33 0.45
N THR A 110 13.66 -11.97 0.14
CA THR A 110 14.86 -12.39 0.85
C THR A 110 15.38 -11.22 1.68
N ALA A 111 15.53 -11.42 2.99
CA ALA A 111 16.05 -10.40 3.89
C ALA A 111 17.46 -9.98 3.47
N LEU A 112 17.73 -8.68 3.50
CA LEU A 112 19.05 -8.11 3.33
C LEU A 112 19.80 -8.13 4.67
N ASN A 113 21.13 -7.97 4.60
CA ASN A 113 22.01 -7.92 5.77
C ASN A 113 21.86 -9.16 6.69
N ASP A 114 21.63 -10.33 6.11
CA ASP A 114 21.40 -11.59 6.84
C ASP A 114 20.25 -11.50 7.87
N GLY A 115 19.23 -10.70 7.58
CA GLY A 115 18.10 -10.44 8.47
C GLY A 115 18.39 -9.46 9.61
N LYS A 116 19.61 -8.94 9.71
CA LYS A 116 19.95 -7.93 10.72
C LYS A 116 19.45 -6.56 10.30
N PRO A 117 19.26 -5.63 11.27
CA PRO A 117 18.87 -4.27 10.99
C PRO A 117 19.77 -3.57 9.96
N ILE A 118 19.16 -2.76 9.10
CA ILE A 118 19.86 -1.81 8.24
C ILE A 118 20.17 -0.53 9.00
N ILE A 119 19.22 -0.08 9.84
CA ILE A 119 19.38 1.06 10.74
C ILE A 119 18.81 0.66 12.10
N ALA A 120 19.60 0.81 13.14
CA ALA A 120 19.17 0.59 14.51
C ALA A 120 18.40 1.81 15.02
N GLY A 121 17.24 1.59 15.65
CA GLY A 121 16.37 2.65 16.14
C GLY A 121 17.02 3.53 17.21
N ASP A 122 17.85 2.96 18.06
CA ASP A 122 18.55 3.66 19.12
C ASP A 122 19.65 4.61 18.61
N THR A 123 20.02 4.53 17.34
CA THR A 123 21.07 5.37 16.73
C THR A 123 20.54 6.66 16.15
N ILE A 124 19.30 6.70 15.66
CA ILE A 124 18.75 7.85 14.95
C ILE A 124 17.48 8.42 15.59
N ALA A 125 16.71 7.61 16.29
CA ALA A 125 15.42 7.98 16.84
C ALA A 125 15.55 8.50 18.28
N ASP A 126 14.90 9.63 18.61
CA ASP A 126 14.86 10.18 19.97
C ASP A 126 14.18 9.21 20.94
N GLN A 127 13.09 8.55 20.49
CA GLN A 127 12.37 7.52 21.26
C GLN A 127 13.00 6.13 21.19
N LYS A 128 14.15 5.99 20.53
CA LYS A 128 14.90 4.74 20.40
C LYS A 128 14.18 3.66 19.58
N GLY A 129 13.30 4.06 18.68
CA GLY A 129 12.57 3.10 17.85
C GLY A 129 12.21 3.65 16.48
N ILE A 130 12.21 2.78 15.48
CA ILE A 130 11.79 3.05 14.11
C ILE A 130 10.52 2.26 13.84
N ARG A 131 9.47 2.94 13.34
CA ARG A 131 8.23 2.32 12.92
C ARG A 131 7.74 2.85 11.58
N ASP A 132 6.86 2.08 10.95
CA ASP A 132 6.12 2.44 9.74
C ASP A 132 7.00 3.04 8.63
N PRO A 133 8.13 2.40 8.28
CA PRO A 133 9.02 2.95 7.27
C PRO A 133 8.35 2.98 5.91
N HIS A 134 8.54 4.07 5.20
CA HIS A 134 8.11 4.24 3.82
C HIS A 134 9.32 4.63 2.97
N ILE A 135 9.50 3.93 1.84
CA ILE A 135 10.59 4.22 0.90
C ILE A 135 10.03 4.78 -0.42
N TYR A 136 10.68 5.79 -0.93
CA TYR A 136 10.37 6.41 -2.21
C TYR A 136 11.65 6.54 -3.04
N ARG A 137 11.58 6.20 -4.32
CA ARG A 137 12.66 6.47 -5.26
C ARG A 137 12.42 7.82 -5.93
N GLY A 138 13.32 8.77 -5.69
CA GLY A 138 13.25 10.10 -6.26
C GLY A 138 13.59 10.13 -7.76
N PRO A 139 13.27 11.25 -8.44
CA PRO A 139 13.59 11.45 -9.85
C PRO A 139 15.09 11.52 -10.14
N ASP A 140 15.91 11.78 -9.12
CA ASP A 140 17.37 11.74 -9.15
C ASP A 140 17.95 10.31 -9.04
N GLY A 141 17.06 9.29 -8.90
CA GLY A 141 17.43 7.90 -8.69
C GLY A 141 17.80 7.54 -7.24
N GLY A 142 17.82 8.51 -6.33
CA GLY A 142 18.05 8.31 -4.90
C GLY A 142 16.85 7.66 -4.21
N PHE A 143 17.12 6.99 -3.09
CA PHE A 143 16.08 6.45 -2.21
C PHE A 143 15.90 7.36 -0.99
N TYR A 144 14.66 7.73 -0.73
CA TYR A 144 14.25 8.55 0.39
C TYR A 144 13.41 7.71 1.34
N LEU A 145 13.71 7.78 2.63
CA LEU A 145 13.01 7.06 3.68
C LEU A 145 12.27 8.07 4.57
N ALA A 146 11.03 7.79 4.88
CA ALA A 146 10.27 8.44 5.94
C ALA A 146 9.90 7.38 6.99
N MET A 147 10.09 7.70 8.27
CA MET A 147 9.89 6.75 9.36
C MET A 147 9.29 7.48 10.57
N THR A 148 8.56 6.75 11.39
CA THR A 148 8.05 7.25 12.66
C THR A 148 9.07 6.95 13.76
N ASP A 149 9.42 7.96 14.55
CA ASP A 149 10.19 7.81 15.78
C ASP A 149 9.26 7.34 16.91
N LEU A 150 9.25 6.04 17.15
CA LEU A 150 8.40 5.44 18.17
C LEU A 150 8.93 4.08 18.62
N HIS A 151 9.12 3.93 19.94
CA HIS A 151 9.41 2.67 20.59
C HIS A 151 8.24 2.29 21.52
N ILE A 152 7.42 1.31 21.13
CA ILE A 152 6.19 0.96 21.86
C ILE A 152 6.43 0.14 23.14
N TYR A 153 7.63 -0.40 23.35
CA TYR A 153 8.02 -1.15 24.54
C TYR A 153 9.14 -0.48 25.33
N ALA A 154 9.21 0.85 25.24
CA ALA A 154 10.33 1.62 25.79
C ALA A 154 10.46 1.49 27.32
N GLN A 155 9.37 1.35 28.05
CA GLN A 155 9.39 1.10 29.50
C GLN A 155 9.98 -0.29 29.80
N ARG A 156 9.47 -1.31 29.11
CA ARG A 156 9.98 -2.68 29.23
C ARG A 156 11.49 -2.75 28.95
N ASP A 157 11.94 -2.02 27.94
CA ASP A 157 13.31 -2.06 27.45
C ASP A 157 14.23 -1.05 28.15
N GLY A 158 13.71 -0.32 29.15
CA GLY A 158 14.48 0.56 30.02
C GLY A 158 14.90 1.91 29.41
N TYR A 159 14.26 2.33 28.34
CA TYR A 159 14.57 3.61 27.70
C TYR A 159 13.86 4.81 28.34
N ARG A 160 12.68 4.62 28.95
CA ARG A 160 11.90 5.66 29.62
C ARG A 160 10.83 5.05 30.54
N ASP A 161 10.15 5.92 31.30
CA ASP A 161 9.12 5.50 32.27
C ASP A 161 7.75 5.18 31.65
N THR A 162 7.55 5.49 30.36
CA THR A 162 6.32 5.26 29.60
C THR A 162 6.61 4.37 28.38
N GLU A 163 5.61 3.57 27.95
CA GLU A 163 5.79 2.68 26.80
C GLU A 163 5.95 3.46 25.48
N TRP A 164 5.23 4.56 25.32
CA TRP A 164 5.32 5.39 24.11
C TRP A 164 4.89 6.84 24.39
N GLU A 165 5.36 7.74 23.57
CA GLU A 165 5.02 9.16 23.60
C GLU A 165 4.35 9.56 22.29
N ARG A 166 3.28 10.39 22.40
CA ARG A 166 2.54 10.85 21.21
C ARG A 166 3.28 11.88 20.39
N ASP A 167 4.20 12.60 21.01
CA ASP A 167 4.92 13.73 20.40
C ASP A 167 6.21 13.28 19.69
N GLY A 168 6.30 11.99 19.34
CA GLY A 168 7.41 11.46 18.54
C GLY A 168 7.53 12.16 17.19
N LYS A 169 8.76 12.34 16.75
CA LYS A 169 9.08 12.97 15.48
C LYS A 169 9.03 11.96 14.34
N ALA A 170 8.70 12.41 13.15
CA ALA A 170 8.91 11.66 11.91
C ALA A 170 10.30 12.03 11.34
N TYR A 171 10.99 11.04 10.77
CA TYR A 171 12.29 11.19 10.10
C TYR A 171 12.21 10.77 8.64
#